data_6a47620d15a7364e7d2b64f651b8cbdf
#
_entry.id   6a47620d15a7364e7d2b64f651b8cbdf
#
_cell.length_a   1.000
_cell.length_b   1.000
_cell.length_c   1.000
_cell.angle_alpha   90.00
_cell.angle_beta   90.00
_cell.angle_gamma   90.00
#
_symmetry.space_group_name_H-M   'P 1'
#
loop_
_entity.id
_entity.type
_entity.pdbx_description
1 polymer ?
#
loop_
_entity_poly.entity_id
_entity_poly.type
_entity_poly.pdbx_seq_one_letter_code
_entity_poly.pdbx_strand_id
1 'polypeptide(L)'
;MAHSTSEENYLKSIYHLSKSEGGSIGTNVLAADLNTTAASVTEMLKRLSGKRLVDYRPYHGVSLTLAGRKAALATIRKHRLWEMFLVKSLGFGWDQVHDIAEQLEHIQSDLLTDRLEAFLGHPAFDPHGDPIPDSRGRMPDRRELRLVELSPGESGILCSVGTDDPEFLRQLDELGIGLGTRIQLEDRYAFDGSARIRIRPGRRQLYLAEPLMRHLFIQRPAQAGKRASTKRQFTRTGK
;
A
#
# COMPACT_ATOMS: atom_id res chain seq x y z
N MET A 1 14.19 12.09 -20.00
CA MET A 1 14.61 10.94 -20.85
C MET A 1 13.71 9.78 -20.49
N ALA A 2 13.21 9.04 -21.48
CA ALA A 2 12.44 7.83 -21.23
C ALA A 2 13.34 6.74 -20.62
N HIS A 3 12.85 6.01 -19.66
CA HIS A 3 13.49 4.83 -19.08
C HIS A 3 13.01 3.58 -19.81
N SER A 4 13.85 2.54 -19.89
CA SER A 4 13.39 1.25 -20.40
C SER A 4 12.53 0.54 -19.35
N THR A 5 11.64 -0.37 -19.76
CA THR A 5 10.85 -1.22 -18.89
C THR A 5 11.70 -1.86 -17.77
N SER A 6 12.84 -2.44 -18.11
CA SER A 6 13.74 -3.02 -17.12
C SER A 6 14.26 -1.98 -16.12
N GLU A 7 14.59 -0.76 -16.56
CA GLU A 7 15.05 0.30 -15.64
C GLU A 7 13.93 0.73 -14.70
N GLU A 8 12.70 0.85 -15.19
CA GLU A 8 11.53 1.19 -14.38
C GLU A 8 11.27 0.11 -13.32
N ASN A 9 11.32 -1.18 -13.69
CA ASN A 9 11.15 -2.29 -12.76
C ASN A 9 12.21 -2.30 -11.66
N TYR A 10 13.48 -2.07 -12.00
CA TYR A 10 14.55 -1.98 -11.01
C TYR A 10 14.34 -0.81 -10.04
N LEU A 11 13.96 0.36 -10.55
CA LEU A 11 13.71 1.53 -9.69
C LEU A 11 12.50 1.31 -8.78
N LYS A 12 11.43 0.67 -9.28
CA LYS A 12 10.24 0.29 -8.51
C LYS A 12 10.59 -0.69 -7.40
N SER A 13 11.33 -1.77 -7.72
CA SER A 13 11.79 -2.78 -6.77
C SER A 13 12.67 -2.16 -5.67
N ILE A 14 13.69 -1.36 -6.02
CA ILE A 14 14.53 -0.66 -5.03
C ILE A 14 13.68 0.23 -4.12
N TYR A 15 12.66 0.92 -4.66
CA TYR A 15 11.77 1.75 -3.87
C TYR A 15 10.97 0.94 -2.84
N HIS A 16 10.38 -0.18 -3.26
CA HIS A 16 9.59 -1.05 -2.37
C HIS A 16 10.46 -1.67 -1.28
N LEU A 17 11.59 -2.26 -1.65
CA LEU A 17 12.54 -2.86 -0.70
C LEU A 17 13.10 -1.85 0.29
N SER A 18 13.38 -0.60 -0.14
CA SER A 18 13.88 0.45 0.76
C SER A 18 12.88 0.85 1.85
N LYS A 19 11.59 0.66 1.61
CA LYS A 19 10.54 0.91 2.62
C LYS A 19 10.45 -0.21 3.66
N SER A 20 10.67 -1.45 3.26
CA SER A 20 10.55 -2.61 4.15
C SER A 20 11.81 -2.86 4.98
N GLU A 21 12.99 -2.72 4.38
CA GLU A 21 14.26 -3.05 5.04
C GLU A 21 14.95 -1.84 5.69
N GLY A 22 14.68 -0.64 5.21
CA GLY A 22 15.34 0.58 5.65
C GLY A 22 16.82 0.63 5.23
N GLY A 23 17.25 1.67 4.50
CA GLY A 23 18.65 1.84 4.12
C GLY A 23 19.02 1.34 2.73
N SER A 24 20.22 0.77 2.60
CA SER A 24 20.79 0.32 1.32
C SER A 24 20.43 -1.14 1.03
N ILE A 25 19.96 -1.42 -0.18
CA ILE A 25 19.48 -2.74 -0.59
C ILE A 25 20.64 -3.57 -1.17
N GLY A 26 20.79 -4.79 -0.67
CA GLY A 26 21.79 -5.73 -1.18
C GLY A 26 21.46 -6.28 -2.58
N THR A 27 22.47 -6.52 -3.39
CA THR A 27 22.28 -7.05 -4.77
C THR A 27 21.58 -8.41 -4.80
N ASN A 28 21.78 -9.28 -3.80
CA ASN A 28 21.12 -10.58 -3.73
C ASN A 28 19.63 -10.46 -3.40
N VAL A 29 19.26 -9.52 -2.53
CA VAL A 29 17.85 -9.23 -2.21
C VAL A 29 17.12 -8.75 -3.46
N LEU A 30 17.74 -7.80 -4.18
CA LEU A 30 17.18 -7.28 -5.43
C LEU A 30 17.11 -8.34 -6.54
N ALA A 31 18.10 -9.28 -6.59
CA ALA A 31 18.11 -10.38 -7.53
C ALA A 31 16.95 -11.37 -7.27
N ALA A 32 16.68 -11.65 -6.00
CA ALA A 32 15.55 -12.49 -5.59
C ALA A 32 14.19 -11.83 -5.93
N ASP A 33 14.03 -10.55 -5.60
CA ASP A 33 12.80 -9.80 -5.84
C ASP A 33 12.48 -9.71 -7.35
N LEU A 34 13.49 -9.46 -8.19
CA LEU A 34 13.35 -9.35 -9.65
C LEU A 34 13.46 -10.69 -10.39
N ASN A 35 13.56 -11.81 -9.68
CA ASN A 35 13.74 -13.15 -10.25
C ASN A 35 14.85 -13.20 -11.32
N THR A 36 16.03 -12.67 -10.97
CA THR A 36 17.19 -12.57 -11.88
C THR A 36 18.50 -12.91 -11.18
N THR A 37 19.63 -12.81 -11.87
CA THR A 37 20.94 -13.12 -11.29
C THR A 37 21.60 -11.89 -10.66
N ALA A 38 22.41 -12.09 -9.61
CA ALA A 38 23.18 -11.00 -9.00
C ALA A 38 24.16 -10.33 -9.98
N ALA A 39 24.63 -11.04 -11.01
CA ALA A 39 25.47 -10.49 -12.07
C ALA A 39 24.69 -9.48 -12.93
N SER A 40 23.48 -9.85 -13.37
CA SER A 40 22.57 -8.98 -14.13
C SER A 40 22.17 -7.75 -13.31
N VAL A 41 21.91 -7.94 -12.01
CA VAL A 41 21.63 -6.80 -11.09
C VAL A 41 22.81 -5.85 -11.04
N THR A 42 24.03 -6.37 -10.84
CA THR A 42 25.24 -5.55 -10.75
C THR A 42 25.45 -4.70 -12.01
N GLU A 43 25.23 -5.29 -13.18
CA GLU A 43 25.37 -4.59 -14.46
C GLU A 43 24.32 -3.48 -14.61
N MET A 44 23.05 -3.79 -14.29
CA MET A 44 21.97 -2.78 -14.31
C MET A 44 22.22 -1.64 -13.32
N LEU A 45 22.68 -1.96 -12.10
CA LEU A 45 22.98 -0.94 -11.09
C LEU A 45 24.11 0.00 -11.53
N LYS A 46 25.16 -0.51 -12.21
CA LYS A 46 26.20 0.33 -12.82
C LYS A 46 25.60 1.28 -13.88
N ARG A 47 24.71 0.76 -14.72
CA ARG A 47 24.02 1.57 -15.74
C ARG A 47 23.11 2.66 -15.12
N LEU A 48 22.33 2.31 -14.12
CA LEU A 48 21.47 3.26 -13.40
C LEU A 48 22.28 4.30 -12.62
N SER A 49 23.42 3.91 -12.04
CA SER A 49 24.36 4.82 -11.38
C SER A 49 24.99 5.80 -12.37
N GLY A 50 25.38 5.34 -13.56
CA GLY A 50 25.85 6.22 -14.65
C GLY A 50 24.80 7.24 -15.09
N LYS A 51 23.50 6.92 -14.99
CA LYS A 51 22.37 7.83 -15.21
C LYS A 51 22.01 8.68 -13.98
N ARG A 52 22.72 8.53 -12.88
CA ARG A 52 22.49 9.23 -11.59
C ARG A 52 21.09 8.95 -11.00
N LEU A 53 20.54 7.78 -11.25
CA LEU A 53 19.25 7.36 -10.71
C LEU A 53 19.40 6.61 -9.38
N VAL A 54 20.56 5.98 -9.17
CA VAL A 54 20.88 5.26 -7.93
C VAL A 54 22.28 5.62 -7.43
N ASP A 55 22.47 5.55 -6.12
CA ASP A 55 23.76 5.54 -5.44
C ASP A 55 24.11 4.08 -5.18
N TYR A 56 24.98 3.52 -6.02
CA TYR A 56 25.43 2.12 -5.93
C TYR A 56 26.89 2.05 -5.49
N ARG A 57 27.17 1.27 -4.46
CA ARG A 57 28.52 0.95 -4.01
C ARG A 57 28.68 -0.56 -3.93
N PRO A 58 29.64 -1.16 -4.64
CA PRO A 58 29.92 -2.58 -4.54
C PRO A 58 30.08 -3.01 -3.07
N TYR A 59 29.45 -4.13 -2.71
CA TYR A 59 29.41 -4.70 -1.36
C TYR A 59 28.63 -3.89 -0.30
N HIS A 60 28.25 -2.65 -0.59
CA HIS A 60 27.48 -1.79 0.33
C HIS A 60 26.02 -1.60 -0.10
N GLY A 61 25.66 -2.15 -1.28
CA GLY A 61 24.27 -2.10 -1.78
C GLY A 61 23.94 -0.85 -2.59
N VAL A 62 22.65 -0.61 -2.75
CA VAL A 62 22.08 0.44 -3.60
C VAL A 62 20.98 1.22 -2.86
N SER A 63 20.89 2.51 -3.15
CA SER A 63 19.78 3.37 -2.76
C SER A 63 19.36 4.28 -3.91
N LEU A 64 18.11 4.76 -3.90
CA LEU A 64 17.63 5.69 -4.92
C LEU A 64 18.14 7.11 -4.65
N THR A 65 18.57 7.78 -5.72
CA THR A 65 18.71 9.25 -5.70
C THR A 65 17.34 9.93 -5.72
N LEU A 66 17.28 11.25 -5.57
CA LEU A 66 16.03 12.01 -5.76
C LEU A 66 15.43 11.79 -7.15
N ALA A 67 16.28 11.74 -8.19
CA ALA A 67 15.84 11.49 -9.56
C ALA A 67 15.31 10.05 -9.73
N GLY A 68 16.00 9.05 -9.19
CA GLY A 68 15.56 7.66 -9.21
C GLY A 68 14.26 7.46 -8.46
N ARG A 69 14.13 8.09 -7.28
CA ARG A 69 12.88 8.05 -6.50
C ARG A 69 11.70 8.65 -7.28
N LYS A 70 11.91 9.79 -7.96
CA LYS A 70 10.88 10.41 -8.79
C LYS A 70 10.47 9.48 -9.93
N ALA A 71 11.42 8.82 -10.59
CA ALA A 71 11.14 7.87 -11.66
C ALA A 71 10.36 6.65 -11.14
N ALA A 72 10.78 6.03 -10.02
CA ALA A 72 10.05 4.94 -9.38
C ALA A 72 8.59 5.33 -9.04
N LEU A 73 8.40 6.50 -8.44
CA LEU A 73 7.06 6.99 -8.08
C LEU A 73 6.18 7.28 -9.30
N ALA A 74 6.76 7.70 -10.42
CA ALA A 74 6.01 7.88 -11.66
C ALA A 74 5.51 6.53 -12.22
N THR A 75 6.31 5.48 -12.16
CA THR A 75 5.91 4.12 -12.55
C THR A 75 4.83 3.58 -11.61
N ILE A 76 5.02 3.70 -10.28
CA ILE A 76 4.04 3.30 -9.27
C ILE A 76 2.70 4.03 -9.46
N ARG A 77 2.74 5.34 -9.79
CA ARG A 77 1.51 6.11 -10.08
C ARG A 77 0.76 5.52 -11.27
N LYS A 78 1.46 5.22 -12.37
CA LYS A 78 0.85 4.59 -13.55
C LYS A 78 0.23 3.24 -13.23
N HIS A 79 0.98 2.38 -12.53
CA HIS A 79 0.51 1.06 -12.08
C HIS A 79 -0.82 1.16 -11.34
N ARG A 80 -0.87 1.94 -10.25
CA ARG A 80 -2.05 2.08 -9.37
C ARG A 80 -3.25 2.74 -10.06
N LEU A 81 -3.01 3.66 -11.00
CA LEU A 81 -4.09 4.23 -11.80
C LEU A 81 -4.67 3.20 -12.78
N TRP A 82 -3.84 2.34 -13.36
CA TRP A 82 -4.31 1.25 -14.21
C TRP A 82 -5.11 0.21 -13.42
N GLU A 83 -4.64 -0.22 -12.26
CA GLU A 83 -5.43 -1.11 -11.39
C GLU A 83 -6.80 -0.51 -11.06
N MET A 84 -6.82 0.78 -10.69
CA MET A 84 -8.07 1.48 -10.41
C MET A 84 -9.01 1.52 -11.63
N PHE A 85 -8.48 1.73 -12.83
CA PHE A 85 -9.26 1.72 -14.07
C PHE A 85 -9.81 0.32 -14.39
N LEU A 86 -9.00 -0.70 -14.25
CA LEU A 86 -9.39 -2.08 -14.49
C LEU A 86 -10.54 -2.50 -13.57
N VAL A 87 -10.44 -2.18 -12.28
CA VAL A 87 -11.51 -2.50 -11.31
C VAL A 87 -12.75 -1.65 -11.55
N LYS A 88 -12.62 -0.31 -11.56
CA LYS A 88 -13.78 0.59 -11.57
C LYS A 88 -14.51 0.67 -12.90
N SER A 89 -13.76 0.58 -14.02
CA SER A 89 -14.32 0.85 -15.35
C SER A 89 -14.53 -0.40 -16.16
N LEU A 90 -13.71 -1.43 -15.95
CA LEU A 90 -13.80 -2.69 -16.70
C LEU A 90 -14.36 -3.85 -15.87
N GLY A 91 -14.54 -3.69 -14.55
CA GLY A 91 -15.18 -4.67 -13.69
C GLY A 91 -14.31 -5.89 -13.36
N PHE A 92 -12.98 -5.78 -13.49
CA PHE A 92 -12.08 -6.82 -13.02
C PHE A 92 -12.13 -6.95 -11.48
N GLY A 93 -11.91 -8.15 -10.95
CA GLY A 93 -11.66 -8.37 -9.54
C GLY A 93 -10.31 -7.74 -9.12
N TRP A 94 -10.20 -7.32 -7.88
CA TRP A 94 -8.96 -6.76 -7.35
C TRP A 94 -7.81 -7.77 -7.32
N ASP A 95 -8.12 -9.07 -7.33
CA ASP A 95 -7.18 -10.20 -7.44
C ASP A 95 -6.66 -10.45 -8.88
N GLN A 96 -7.17 -9.73 -9.89
CA GLN A 96 -6.89 -9.96 -11.31
C GLN A 96 -6.12 -8.84 -11.99
N VAL A 97 -5.92 -7.71 -11.31
CA VAL A 97 -5.49 -6.48 -11.97
C VAL A 97 -3.99 -6.26 -11.96
N HIS A 98 -3.25 -6.85 -11.01
CA HIS A 98 -1.84 -6.62 -10.81
C HIS A 98 -1.01 -6.90 -12.08
N ASP A 99 -1.08 -8.11 -12.63
CA ASP A 99 -0.30 -8.53 -13.80
C ASP A 99 -0.63 -7.72 -15.07
N ILE A 100 -1.88 -7.24 -15.19
CA ILE A 100 -2.29 -6.40 -16.30
C ILE A 100 -1.72 -4.99 -16.13
N ALA A 101 -1.79 -4.44 -14.92
CA ALA A 101 -1.24 -3.12 -14.60
C ALA A 101 0.28 -3.08 -14.76
N GLU A 102 1.01 -4.16 -14.41
CA GLU A 102 2.45 -4.34 -14.67
C GLU A 102 2.80 -4.14 -16.15
N GLN A 103 1.98 -4.65 -17.06
CA GLN A 103 2.21 -4.48 -18.50
C GLN A 103 1.88 -3.06 -18.97
N LEU A 104 0.84 -2.43 -18.42
CA LEU A 104 0.35 -1.13 -18.83
C LEU A 104 1.17 0.04 -18.24
N GLU A 105 1.82 -0.14 -17.09
CA GLU A 105 2.57 0.92 -16.41
C GLU A 105 3.74 1.47 -17.22
N HIS A 106 4.22 0.72 -18.22
CA HIS A 106 5.35 1.10 -19.07
C HIS A 106 4.98 1.99 -20.27
N ILE A 107 3.70 2.33 -20.43
CA ILE A 107 3.27 3.28 -21.47
C ILE A 107 3.87 4.65 -21.17
N GLN A 108 4.66 5.17 -22.12
CA GLN A 108 5.38 6.42 -21.99
C GLN A 108 4.55 7.61 -22.52
N SER A 109 3.47 7.95 -21.79
CA SER A 109 2.61 9.07 -22.13
C SER A 109 2.07 9.75 -20.86
N ASP A 110 2.69 10.86 -20.47
CA ASP A 110 2.23 11.66 -19.33
C ASP A 110 0.80 12.18 -19.58
N LEU A 111 0.49 12.58 -20.80
CA LEU A 111 -0.85 13.02 -21.18
C LEU A 111 -1.90 11.93 -20.94
N LEU A 112 -1.60 10.68 -21.30
CA LEU A 112 -2.51 9.55 -21.04
C LEU A 112 -2.69 9.33 -19.53
N THR A 113 -1.61 9.36 -18.77
CA THR A 113 -1.64 9.20 -17.31
C THR A 113 -2.50 10.27 -16.64
N ASP A 114 -2.33 11.54 -17.04
CA ASP A 114 -3.09 12.66 -16.48
C ASP A 114 -4.59 12.58 -16.87
N ARG A 115 -4.89 12.15 -18.10
CA ARG A 115 -6.28 11.90 -18.54
C ARG A 115 -6.92 10.74 -17.80
N LEU A 116 -6.17 9.67 -17.55
CA LEU A 116 -6.62 8.51 -16.78
C LEU A 116 -6.95 8.91 -15.34
N GLU A 117 -6.05 9.64 -14.68
CA GLU A 117 -6.29 10.14 -13.32
C GLU A 117 -7.53 11.04 -13.24
N ALA A 118 -7.67 11.98 -14.19
CA ALA A 118 -8.84 12.85 -14.26
C ALA A 118 -10.14 12.06 -14.50
N PHE A 119 -10.12 11.09 -15.41
CA PHE A 119 -11.26 10.19 -15.67
C PHE A 119 -11.68 9.42 -14.42
N LEU A 120 -10.73 8.98 -13.60
CA LEU A 120 -10.97 8.24 -12.37
C LEU A 120 -11.39 9.16 -11.18
N GLY A 121 -11.39 10.49 -11.37
CA GLY A 121 -11.76 11.46 -10.34
C GLY A 121 -10.67 11.69 -9.30
N HIS A 122 -9.40 11.62 -9.72
CA HIS A 122 -8.22 11.83 -8.87
C HIS A 122 -8.19 10.95 -7.63
N PRO A 123 -8.17 9.61 -7.77
CA PRO A 123 -8.19 8.71 -6.65
C PRO A 123 -6.91 8.86 -5.82
N ALA A 124 -7.07 8.87 -4.48
CA ALA A 124 -5.94 8.93 -3.56
C ALA A 124 -5.32 7.55 -3.27
N PHE A 125 -6.10 6.49 -3.47
CA PHE A 125 -5.72 5.10 -3.19
C PHE A 125 -6.21 4.19 -4.32
N ASP A 126 -5.48 3.11 -4.55
CA ASP A 126 -5.81 2.06 -5.51
C ASP A 126 -6.83 1.04 -4.95
N PRO A 127 -7.19 -0.03 -5.70
CA PRO A 127 -8.15 -1.03 -5.23
C PRO A 127 -7.69 -1.84 -4.01
N HIS A 128 -6.38 -1.93 -3.75
CA HIS A 128 -5.79 -2.61 -2.60
C HIS A 128 -5.64 -1.68 -1.38
N GLY A 129 -5.94 -0.38 -1.59
CA GLY A 129 -5.82 0.66 -0.58
C GLY A 129 -4.44 1.29 -0.52
N ASP A 130 -3.58 1.04 -1.45
CA ASP A 130 -2.25 1.63 -1.54
C ASP A 130 -2.30 3.09 -2.03
N PRO A 131 -1.46 4.00 -1.47
CA PRO A 131 -1.51 5.41 -1.79
C PRO A 131 -0.99 5.71 -3.20
N ILE A 132 -1.78 6.36 -4.06
CA ILE A 132 -1.40 6.77 -5.41
C ILE A 132 -0.54 8.05 -5.34
N PRO A 133 0.71 8.04 -5.84
CA PRO A 133 1.51 9.25 -5.91
C PRO A 133 0.89 10.30 -6.84
N ASP A 134 0.92 11.57 -6.46
CA ASP A 134 0.56 12.66 -7.38
C ASP A 134 1.64 12.86 -8.48
N SER A 135 1.38 13.72 -9.44
CA SER A 135 2.31 14.04 -10.54
C SER A 135 3.67 14.60 -10.08
N ARG A 136 3.77 15.04 -8.82
CA ARG A 136 5.00 15.52 -8.17
C ARG A 136 5.67 14.44 -7.32
N GLY A 137 5.10 13.23 -7.25
CA GLY A 137 5.59 12.13 -6.43
C GLY A 137 5.28 12.26 -4.93
N ARG A 138 4.30 13.08 -4.54
CA ARG A 138 3.85 13.17 -3.15
C ARG A 138 2.82 12.08 -2.90
N MET A 139 2.96 11.39 -1.77
CA MET A 139 2.02 10.36 -1.33
C MET A 139 0.96 10.99 -0.41
N PRO A 140 -0.31 10.58 -0.50
CA PRO A 140 -1.29 10.89 0.53
C PRO A 140 -0.84 10.31 1.88
N ASP A 141 -1.04 11.08 2.95
CA ASP A 141 -0.75 10.62 4.32
C ASP A 141 -1.94 9.86 4.87
N ARG A 142 -1.68 8.67 5.41
CA ARG A 142 -2.68 7.86 6.10
C ARG A 142 -2.06 7.15 7.29
N ARG A 143 -2.62 7.38 8.47
CA ARG A 143 -2.22 6.66 9.67
C ARG A 143 -2.97 5.34 9.72
N GLU A 144 -2.23 4.26 9.57
CA GLU A 144 -2.73 2.90 9.64
C GLU A 144 -1.90 2.06 10.60
N LEU A 145 -2.49 0.98 11.07
CA LEU A 145 -1.82 -0.05 11.87
C LEU A 145 -2.29 -1.42 11.36
N ARG A 146 -1.47 -2.44 11.57
CA ARG A 146 -1.85 -3.81 11.20
C ARG A 146 -2.95 -4.32 12.12
N LEU A 147 -3.87 -5.11 11.59
CA LEU A 147 -4.94 -5.72 12.40
C LEU A 147 -4.38 -6.53 13.57
N VAL A 148 -3.22 -7.16 13.37
CA VAL A 148 -2.52 -7.90 14.41
C VAL A 148 -2.07 -7.04 15.60
N GLU A 149 -2.00 -5.72 15.45
CA GLU A 149 -1.60 -4.78 16.52
C GLU A 149 -2.77 -4.30 17.38
N LEU A 150 -4.02 -4.66 17.01
CA LEU A 150 -5.18 -4.35 17.85
C LEU A 150 -5.18 -5.17 19.12
N SER A 151 -5.68 -4.56 20.18
CA SER A 151 -6.03 -5.24 21.43
C SER A 151 -7.50 -5.71 21.42
N PRO A 152 -7.86 -6.74 22.19
CA PRO A 152 -9.25 -7.14 22.38
C PRO A 152 -10.14 -5.96 22.78
N GLY A 153 -11.30 -5.82 22.12
CA GLY A 153 -12.24 -4.71 22.28
C GLY A 153 -12.01 -3.54 21.32
N GLU A 154 -10.81 -3.38 20.75
CA GLU A 154 -10.53 -2.32 19.77
C GLU A 154 -11.14 -2.62 18.41
N SER A 155 -11.35 -1.58 17.61
CA SER A 155 -11.89 -1.70 16.26
C SER A 155 -11.24 -0.71 15.29
N GLY A 156 -11.27 -1.06 13.99
CA GLY A 156 -10.83 -0.21 12.91
C GLY A 156 -11.61 -0.45 11.63
N ILE A 157 -11.33 0.33 10.62
CA ILE A 157 -11.85 0.16 9.25
C ILE A 157 -10.70 -0.34 8.40
N LEU A 158 -10.89 -1.46 7.70
CA LEU A 158 -9.91 -1.97 6.75
C LEU A 158 -9.68 -0.93 5.66
N CYS A 159 -8.46 -0.50 5.49
CA CYS A 159 -8.11 0.58 4.59
C CYS A 159 -7.05 0.19 3.55
N SER A 160 -6.28 -0.86 3.79
CA SER A 160 -5.41 -1.47 2.78
C SER A 160 -5.05 -2.91 3.13
N VAL A 161 -4.53 -3.61 2.14
CA VAL A 161 -3.93 -4.95 2.27
C VAL A 161 -2.44 -4.87 1.94
N GLY A 162 -1.62 -5.72 2.56
CA GLY A 162 -0.16 -5.68 2.43
C GLY A 162 0.40 -6.68 1.42
N THR A 163 -0.43 -7.18 0.52
CA THR A 163 -0.05 -8.07 -0.58
C THR A 163 -1.11 -8.01 -1.67
N ASP A 164 -0.67 -8.20 -2.89
CA ASP A 164 -1.46 -8.35 -4.11
C ASP A 164 -1.61 -9.82 -4.54
N ASP A 165 -1.21 -10.77 -3.67
CA ASP A 165 -1.34 -12.21 -3.92
C ASP A 165 -2.80 -12.58 -4.21
N PRO A 166 -3.10 -13.16 -5.40
CA PRO A 166 -4.47 -13.45 -5.80
C PRO A 166 -5.19 -14.46 -4.88
N GLU A 167 -4.47 -15.41 -4.27
CA GLU A 167 -5.08 -16.38 -3.35
C GLU A 167 -5.49 -15.70 -2.05
N PHE A 168 -4.63 -14.81 -1.53
CA PHE A 168 -4.94 -14.01 -0.36
C PHE A 168 -6.17 -13.11 -0.60
N LEU A 169 -6.24 -12.42 -1.74
CA LEU A 169 -7.34 -11.51 -2.07
C LEU A 169 -8.66 -12.28 -2.23
N ARG A 170 -8.65 -13.44 -2.93
CA ARG A 170 -9.83 -14.32 -3.04
C ARG A 170 -10.28 -14.85 -1.69
N GLN A 171 -9.34 -15.21 -0.80
CA GLN A 171 -9.70 -15.64 0.56
C GLN A 171 -10.43 -14.53 1.32
N LEU A 172 -10.03 -13.27 1.17
CA LEU A 172 -10.73 -12.14 1.77
C LEU A 172 -12.15 -11.96 1.21
N ASP A 173 -12.32 -12.13 -0.10
CA ASP A 173 -13.65 -12.07 -0.75
C ASP A 173 -14.58 -13.19 -0.22
N GLU A 174 -14.09 -14.42 -0.08
CA GLU A 174 -14.83 -15.53 0.51
C GLU A 174 -15.23 -15.26 1.97
N LEU A 175 -14.35 -14.60 2.71
CA LEU A 175 -14.62 -14.16 4.07
C LEU A 175 -15.54 -12.94 4.12
N GLY A 176 -15.86 -12.31 3.00
CA GLY A 176 -16.64 -11.06 2.93
C GLY A 176 -15.92 -9.88 3.59
N ILE A 177 -14.59 -9.85 3.49
CA ILE A 177 -13.72 -8.80 4.02
C ILE A 177 -13.16 -7.99 2.84
N GLY A 178 -13.60 -6.76 2.69
CA GLY A 178 -13.08 -5.83 1.67
C GLY A 178 -12.73 -4.48 2.30
N LEU A 179 -12.13 -3.59 1.51
CA LEU A 179 -11.83 -2.23 1.97
C LEU A 179 -13.12 -1.55 2.46
N GLY A 180 -13.01 -0.80 3.55
CA GLY A 180 -14.16 -0.19 4.23
C GLY A 180 -14.86 -1.09 5.26
N THR A 181 -14.55 -2.38 5.31
CA THR A 181 -15.10 -3.27 6.34
C THR A 181 -14.66 -2.82 7.74
N ARG A 182 -15.62 -2.60 8.63
CA ARG A 182 -15.32 -2.35 10.04
C ARG A 182 -15.07 -3.68 10.76
N ILE A 183 -13.90 -3.81 11.33
CA ILE A 183 -13.43 -4.99 12.05
C ILE A 183 -13.25 -4.62 13.52
N GLN A 184 -13.81 -5.43 14.43
CA GLN A 184 -13.56 -5.36 15.86
C GLN A 184 -12.84 -6.64 16.29
N LEU A 185 -11.69 -6.53 16.96
CA LEU A 185 -11.03 -7.65 17.59
C LEU A 185 -11.77 -7.99 18.89
N GLU A 186 -12.35 -9.19 19.00
CA GLU A 186 -13.07 -9.61 20.20
C GLU A 186 -12.16 -10.34 21.18
N ASP A 187 -11.33 -11.24 20.64
CA ASP A 187 -10.46 -12.10 21.44
C ASP A 187 -9.22 -12.51 20.65
N ARG A 188 -8.14 -12.88 21.34
CA ARG A 188 -6.92 -13.40 20.75
C ARG A 188 -6.49 -14.66 21.47
N TYR A 189 -6.13 -15.68 20.71
CA TYR A 189 -5.70 -16.98 21.25
C TYR A 189 -4.18 -17.00 21.35
N ALA A 190 -3.68 -17.21 22.57
CA ALA A 190 -2.25 -17.16 22.86
C ALA A 190 -1.46 -18.34 22.25
N PHE A 191 -2.14 -19.46 21.96
CA PHE A 191 -1.49 -20.66 21.45
C PHE A 191 -0.95 -20.48 20.02
N ASP A 192 -1.75 -19.90 19.12
CA ASP A 192 -1.43 -19.80 17.70
C ASP A 192 -1.52 -18.37 17.15
N GLY A 193 -1.80 -17.38 18.02
CA GLY A 193 -1.94 -15.99 17.64
C GLY A 193 -3.22 -15.67 16.84
N SER A 194 -4.07 -16.69 16.55
CA SER A 194 -5.33 -16.46 15.86
C SER A 194 -6.26 -15.56 16.70
N ALA A 195 -7.22 -14.93 16.02
CA ALA A 195 -8.15 -14.03 16.70
C ALA A 195 -9.58 -14.25 16.24
N ARG A 196 -10.50 -14.05 17.21
CA ARG A 196 -11.91 -13.91 16.92
C ARG A 196 -12.21 -12.44 16.64
N ILE A 197 -12.76 -12.18 15.47
CA ILE A 197 -13.15 -10.85 15.05
C ILE A 197 -14.65 -10.78 14.78
N ARG A 198 -15.18 -9.56 14.84
CA ARG A 198 -16.54 -9.23 14.39
C ARG A 198 -16.47 -8.22 13.28
N ILE A 199 -17.13 -8.51 12.15
CA ILE A 199 -17.25 -7.59 11.03
C ILE A 199 -18.61 -6.91 11.01
N ARG A 200 -18.66 -5.68 10.50
CA ARG A 200 -19.89 -4.89 10.31
C ARG A 200 -19.96 -4.33 8.89
N PRO A 201 -21.17 -4.22 8.29
CA PRO A 201 -22.50 -4.56 8.84
C PRO A 201 -22.69 -6.08 8.95
N GLY A 202 -23.69 -6.54 9.75
CA GLY A 202 -24.09 -7.96 9.83
C GLY A 202 -23.70 -8.68 11.10
N ARG A 203 -22.78 -8.16 11.92
CA ARG A 203 -22.32 -8.78 13.18
C ARG A 203 -21.77 -10.22 13.02
N ARG A 204 -21.29 -10.57 11.84
CA ARG A 204 -20.71 -11.89 11.58
C ARG A 204 -19.40 -12.02 12.35
N GLN A 205 -19.23 -13.14 13.04
CA GLN A 205 -17.99 -13.52 13.70
C GLN A 205 -17.15 -14.39 12.78
N LEU A 206 -15.85 -14.15 12.75
CA LEU A 206 -14.86 -14.92 12.01
C LEU A 206 -13.66 -15.21 12.90
N TYR A 207 -12.96 -16.28 12.58
CA TYR A 207 -11.65 -16.59 13.15
C TYR A 207 -10.60 -16.35 12.09
N LEU A 208 -9.63 -15.49 12.39
CA LEU A 208 -8.54 -15.17 11.47
C LEU A 208 -7.22 -15.68 12.03
N ALA A 209 -6.45 -16.36 11.18
CA ALA A 209 -5.09 -16.73 11.49
C ALA A 209 -4.19 -15.49 11.58
N GLU A 210 -3.17 -15.54 12.45
CA GLU A 210 -2.23 -14.42 12.62
C GLU A 210 -1.54 -14.00 11.31
N PRO A 211 -1.06 -14.92 10.42
CA PRO A 211 -0.45 -14.53 9.15
C PRO A 211 -1.37 -13.66 8.27
N LEU A 212 -2.67 -13.99 8.20
CA LEU A 212 -3.63 -13.19 7.45
C LEU A 212 -3.79 -11.79 8.06
N MET A 213 -3.90 -11.68 9.38
CA MET A 213 -4.04 -10.40 10.07
C MET A 213 -2.83 -9.48 9.93
N ARG A 214 -1.63 -10.01 9.67
CA ARG A 214 -0.42 -9.23 9.43
C ARG A 214 -0.46 -8.44 8.13
N HIS A 215 -1.27 -8.88 7.16
CA HIS A 215 -1.47 -8.23 5.86
C HIS A 215 -2.72 -7.35 5.80
N LEU A 216 -3.48 -7.21 6.89
CA LEU A 216 -4.64 -6.33 6.96
C LEU A 216 -4.28 -5.05 7.70
N PHE A 217 -4.42 -3.91 7.02
CA PHE A 217 -4.17 -2.59 7.60
C PHE A 217 -5.47 -1.88 7.87
N ILE A 218 -5.59 -1.34 9.06
CA ILE A 218 -6.79 -0.68 9.54
C ILE A 218 -6.51 0.77 9.93
N GLN A 219 -7.48 1.61 9.73
CA GLN A 219 -7.52 2.96 10.26
C GLN A 219 -8.44 3.00 11.48
N ARG A 220 -7.95 3.54 12.59
CA ARG A 220 -8.83 3.77 13.75
C ARG A 220 -9.88 4.82 13.37
N PRO A 221 -11.17 4.61 13.73
CA PRO A 221 -12.17 5.64 13.54
C PRO A 221 -11.71 6.91 14.26
N ALA A 222 -11.86 8.07 13.62
CA ALA A 222 -11.63 9.33 14.30
C ALA A 222 -12.42 9.31 15.61
N GLN A 223 -11.74 9.51 16.74
CA GLN A 223 -12.43 9.61 18.03
C GLN A 223 -13.45 10.77 17.89
N ALA A 224 -14.73 10.45 17.96
CA ALA A 224 -15.75 11.48 18.07
C ALA A 224 -15.37 12.32 19.29
N GLY A 225 -14.94 13.55 19.05
CA GLY A 225 -14.44 14.45 20.07
C GLY A 225 -15.38 14.41 21.27
N LYS A 226 -14.83 14.11 22.46
CA LYS A 226 -15.57 14.31 23.72
C LYS A 226 -16.02 15.77 23.70
N ARG A 227 -17.32 16.00 23.41
CA ARG A 227 -17.94 17.30 23.62
C ARG A 227 -17.67 17.66 25.08
N ALA A 228 -16.78 18.63 25.29
CA ALA A 228 -16.58 19.23 26.59
C ALA A 228 -17.96 19.77 27.04
N SER A 229 -18.55 19.07 27.98
CA SER A 229 -19.77 19.52 28.68
C SER A 229 -19.36 20.72 29.55
N THR A 230 -19.41 21.91 28.97
CA THR A 230 -19.31 23.13 29.75
C THR A 230 -20.57 23.27 30.59
N LYS A 231 -20.49 22.77 31.82
CA LYS A 231 -21.48 23.12 32.86
C LYS A 231 -21.41 24.63 33.07
N ARG A 232 -22.39 25.37 32.53
CA ARG A 232 -22.66 26.74 32.95
C ARG A 232 -23.17 26.66 34.41
N GLN A 233 -22.30 27.02 35.33
CA GLN A 233 -22.73 27.37 36.67
C GLN A 233 -23.54 28.69 36.60
N PHE A 234 -24.85 28.57 36.78
CA PHE A 234 -25.72 29.73 37.09
C PHE A 234 -25.45 30.11 38.54
N THR A 235 -24.67 31.12 38.77
CA THR A 235 -24.64 31.82 40.07
C THR A 235 -25.88 32.68 40.16
N ARG A 236 -26.83 32.25 41.00
CA ARG A 236 -27.91 33.12 41.51
C ARG A 236 -27.29 34.08 42.53
N THR A 237 -27.16 35.35 42.21
CA THR A 237 -27.06 36.42 43.19
C THR A 237 -28.45 36.96 43.46
N GLY A 238 -28.91 36.72 44.68
CA GLY A 238 -30.12 37.41 45.17
C GLY A 238 -29.77 38.79 45.74
N LYS A 239 -30.55 39.74 45.42
CA LYS A 239 -31.23 40.70 46.25
C LYS A 239 -32.05 41.60 45.35
#